data_01efcf7e0c136b030d8981d4cb756ceb
#
_entry.id   01efcf7e0c136b030d8981d4cb756ceb
#
_cell.length_a   1.000
_cell.length_b   1.000
_cell.length_c   1.000
_cell.angle_alpha   90.00
_cell.angle_beta   90.00
_cell.angle_gamma   90.00
#
_symmetry.space_group_name_H-M   'P 1'
#
loop_
_entity.id
_entity.type
_entity.pdbx_description
1 polymer ?
#
loop_
_entity_poly.entity_id
_entity_poly.type
_entity_poly.pdbx_seq_one_letter_code
_entity_poly.pdbx_strand_id
1 'polypeptide(L)'
;EVHDSMIDNRNIHTRQPIIIWRLIDGKPGHQNQSEGLVAAIERRHACRCYDIPVQTGLNGIKAYLSASWSPGKNLPLPDLIIGAGHRTHIHLLAARKAYGGKAIVLMKPSLPALLFDLSIIPEHDQFHGFARVLQTKGVLNSMRATGAHHPNKALIMVGGPSKHYDFDMPDLIKQIKQLVEEDSSKHYTVTTSRRTPASFVDELHKAIQPCVNLEVVSVDKTKSGWVAEQLADVATAWISEDSVSMIYEALTARVAVGILNMTSKRESRLAWGINQLIA
;
A
#
# COMPACT_ATOMS: atom_id res chain seq x y z
N GLU A 1 -12.18 48.07 39.26
CA GLU A 1 -13.07 47.58 38.19
C GLU A 1 -12.30 46.58 37.34
N VAL A 2 -12.58 45.29 37.58
CA VAL A 2 -11.96 44.17 36.88
C VAL A 2 -12.93 43.75 35.77
N HIS A 3 -12.55 43.99 34.52
CA HIS A 3 -13.30 43.50 33.38
C HIS A 3 -12.92 42.01 33.16
N ASP A 4 -13.81 41.14 33.61
CA ASP A 4 -13.83 39.73 33.37
C ASP A 4 -14.27 39.51 31.90
N SER A 5 -13.29 39.21 31.02
CA SER A 5 -13.57 38.82 29.63
C SER A 5 -13.97 37.35 29.59
N MET A 6 -15.29 37.13 29.63
CA MET A 6 -15.87 35.80 29.31
C MET A 6 -15.41 35.36 27.91
N ILE A 7 -14.54 34.40 27.88
CA ILE A 7 -14.21 33.63 26.66
C ILE A 7 -15.48 32.84 26.30
N ASP A 8 -16.11 33.27 25.23
CA ASP A 8 -17.29 32.60 24.65
C ASP A 8 -16.96 31.20 24.12
N ASN A 9 -17.20 30.22 24.94
CA ASN A 9 -16.92 28.82 24.68
C ASN A 9 -18.06 28.17 23.87
N ARG A 10 -18.64 28.88 22.90
CA ARG A 10 -19.70 28.42 22.01
C ARG A 10 -19.14 28.20 20.62
N ASN A 11 -18.70 26.96 20.32
CA ASN A 11 -18.80 26.26 19.03
C ASN A 11 -17.83 25.04 18.92
N ILE A 12 -17.84 24.18 19.92
CA ILE A 12 -17.42 22.79 19.66
C ILE A 12 -18.65 22.09 19.08
N HIS A 13 -18.94 22.33 17.80
CA HIS A 13 -19.74 21.41 17.04
C HIS A 13 -18.97 20.09 17.00
N THR A 14 -19.34 19.16 17.85
CA THR A 14 -18.94 17.75 17.74
C THR A 14 -19.48 17.24 16.41
N ARG A 15 -18.69 17.41 15.33
CA ARG A 15 -19.01 16.83 14.05
C ARG A 15 -19.13 15.33 14.27
N GLN A 16 -20.26 14.74 13.89
CA GLN A 16 -20.42 13.30 13.94
C GLN A 16 -19.29 12.64 13.15
N PRO A 17 -18.75 11.51 13.63
CA PRO A 17 -17.67 10.84 12.93
C PRO A 17 -18.12 10.40 11.54
N ILE A 18 -17.23 10.53 10.55
CA ILE A 18 -17.44 10.06 9.19
C ILE A 18 -17.55 8.54 9.22
N ILE A 19 -18.63 7.99 8.68
CA ILE A 19 -18.84 6.55 8.58
C ILE A 19 -18.25 6.06 7.25
N ILE A 20 -17.25 5.19 7.36
CA ILE A 20 -16.54 4.63 6.20
C ILE A 20 -16.83 3.13 6.11
N TRP A 21 -17.33 2.70 4.96
CA TRP A 21 -17.37 1.28 4.62
C TRP A 21 -16.20 0.95 3.71
N ARG A 22 -15.31 0.07 4.16
CA ARG A 22 -14.16 -0.40 3.39
C ARG A 22 -14.44 -1.81 2.86
N LEU A 23 -14.60 -1.94 1.56
CA LEU A 23 -14.88 -3.22 0.90
C LEU A 23 -13.58 -3.98 0.66
N ILE A 24 -13.50 -5.22 1.16
CA ILE A 24 -12.29 -6.04 1.17
C ILE A 24 -12.48 -7.25 0.26
N ASP A 25 -11.60 -7.42 -0.73
CA ASP A 25 -11.61 -8.54 -1.70
C ASP A 25 -10.62 -9.67 -1.36
N GLY A 26 -9.97 -9.61 -0.19
CA GLY A 26 -9.02 -10.60 0.29
C GLY A 26 -7.61 -10.48 -0.28
N LYS A 27 -7.32 -9.48 -1.13
CA LYS A 27 -5.97 -9.26 -1.68
C LYS A 27 -5.18 -8.27 -0.81
N PRO A 28 -4.02 -8.67 -0.25
CA PRO A 28 -3.25 -7.80 0.65
C PRO A 28 -2.88 -6.44 0.05
N GLY A 29 -2.46 -6.39 -1.22
CA GLY A 29 -2.12 -5.13 -1.90
C GLY A 29 -3.31 -4.16 -2.05
N HIS A 30 -4.53 -4.68 -2.26
CA HIS A 30 -5.74 -3.86 -2.32
C HIS A 30 -6.15 -3.35 -0.93
N GLN A 31 -6.01 -4.21 0.08
CA GLN A 31 -6.29 -3.86 1.47
C GLN A 31 -5.33 -2.77 1.95
N ASN A 32 -4.03 -2.91 1.69
CA ASN A 32 -3.02 -1.92 2.08
C ASN A 32 -3.32 -0.52 1.48
N GLN A 33 -3.76 -0.46 0.22
CA GLN A 33 -4.13 0.81 -0.42
C GLN A 33 -5.36 1.45 0.23
N SER A 34 -6.43 0.68 0.44
CA SER A 34 -7.64 1.19 1.08
C SER A 34 -7.43 1.56 2.54
N GLU A 35 -6.60 0.82 3.27
CA GLU A 35 -6.17 1.14 4.62
C GLU A 35 -5.38 2.45 4.67
N GLY A 36 -4.46 2.64 3.73
CA GLY A 36 -3.69 3.88 3.60
C GLY A 36 -4.58 5.11 3.42
N LEU A 37 -5.65 5.01 2.63
CA LEU A 37 -6.62 6.08 2.46
C LEU A 37 -7.41 6.35 3.75
N VAL A 38 -7.93 5.29 4.38
CA VAL A 38 -8.67 5.40 5.65
C VAL A 38 -7.80 6.04 6.72
N ALA A 39 -6.58 5.56 6.91
CA ALA A 39 -5.62 6.13 7.86
C ALA A 39 -5.31 7.61 7.57
N ALA A 40 -5.30 8.03 6.29
CA ALA A 40 -5.11 9.43 5.92
C ALA A 40 -6.31 10.30 6.30
N ILE A 41 -7.53 9.77 6.17
CA ILE A 41 -8.76 10.46 6.58
C ILE A 41 -8.84 10.56 8.10
N GLU A 42 -8.56 9.48 8.83
CA GLU A 42 -8.59 9.43 10.30
C GLU A 42 -7.64 10.42 10.97
N ARG A 43 -6.52 10.74 10.32
CA ARG A 43 -5.60 11.79 10.82
C ARG A 43 -6.19 13.19 10.81
N ARG A 44 -7.25 13.43 10.05
CA ARG A 44 -7.81 14.77 9.83
C ARG A 44 -9.24 14.91 10.34
N HIS A 45 -9.94 13.79 10.47
CA HIS A 45 -11.35 13.74 10.82
C HIS A 45 -11.63 12.56 11.74
N ALA A 46 -12.53 12.74 12.69
CA ALA A 46 -13.07 11.62 13.45
C ALA A 46 -13.82 10.69 12.48
N CYS A 47 -13.47 9.41 12.47
CA CYS A 47 -14.02 8.39 11.57
C CYS A 47 -14.37 7.11 12.32
N ARG A 48 -15.32 6.35 11.76
CA ARG A 48 -15.56 4.94 12.10
C ARG A 48 -15.52 4.12 10.83
N CYS A 49 -14.54 3.22 10.71
CA CYS A 49 -14.38 2.36 9.56
C CYS A 49 -14.95 0.96 9.83
N TYR A 50 -15.72 0.44 8.88
CA TYR A 50 -16.28 -0.91 8.89
C TYR A 50 -15.71 -1.68 7.71
N ASP A 51 -14.94 -2.73 8.01
CA ASP A 51 -14.38 -3.63 7.00
C ASP A 51 -15.44 -4.65 6.59
N ILE A 52 -15.78 -4.67 5.31
CA ILE A 52 -16.83 -5.50 4.76
C ILE A 52 -16.24 -6.41 3.68
N PRO A 53 -16.05 -7.71 3.97
CA PRO A 53 -15.61 -8.67 2.97
C PRO A 53 -16.62 -8.81 1.83
N VAL A 54 -16.12 -8.76 0.60
CA VAL A 54 -16.93 -8.96 -0.61
C VAL A 54 -16.41 -10.15 -1.40
N GLN A 55 -17.34 -10.96 -1.90
CA GLN A 55 -17.03 -12.13 -2.72
C GLN A 55 -17.34 -11.84 -4.19
N THR A 56 -16.56 -12.42 -5.09
CA THR A 56 -16.84 -12.41 -6.52
C THR A 56 -18.08 -13.25 -6.84
N GLY A 57 -18.91 -12.77 -7.76
CA GLY A 57 -20.03 -13.54 -8.28
C GLY A 57 -21.23 -12.68 -8.65
N LEU A 58 -22.29 -13.35 -9.11
CA LEU A 58 -23.56 -12.74 -9.52
C LEU A 58 -24.29 -11.99 -8.40
N ASN A 59 -23.89 -12.21 -7.14
CA ASN A 59 -24.53 -11.59 -5.98
C ASN A 59 -24.41 -10.05 -5.99
N GLY A 60 -23.27 -9.50 -6.44
CA GLY A 60 -23.10 -8.06 -6.58
C GLY A 60 -24.02 -7.44 -7.63
N ILE A 61 -24.22 -8.13 -8.77
CA ILE A 61 -25.10 -7.68 -9.86
C ILE A 61 -26.58 -7.74 -9.40
N LYS A 62 -26.97 -8.85 -8.77
CA LYS A 62 -28.34 -8.99 -8.21
C LYS A 62 -28.60 -7.90 -7.19
N ALA A 63 -27.68 -7.64 -6.28
CA ALA A 63 -27.78 -6.60 -5.26
C ALA A 63 -27.90 -5.20 -5.89
N TYR A 64 -27.15 -4.91 -6.96
CA TYR A 64 -27.25 -3.65 -7.68
C TYR A 64 -28.62 -3.48 -8.35
N LEU A 65 -29.12 -4.52 -9.01
CA LEU A 65 -30.43 -4.48 -9.69
C LEU A 65 -31.59 -4.31 -8.70
N SER A 66 -31.57 -5.06 -7.60
CA SER A 66 -32.61 -5.03 -6.56
C SER A 66 -32.51 -3.82 -5.60
N ALA A 67 -31.47 -2.98 -5.71
CA ALA A 67 -31.18 -1.93 -4.74
C ALA A 67 -31.12 -2.45 -3.28
N SER A 68 -30.67 -3.69 -3.09
CA SER A 68 -30.59 -4.36 -1.79
C SER A 68 -29.22 -5.00 -1.63
N TRP A 69 -28.43 -4.51 -0.67
CA TRP A 69 -27.08 -5.01 -0.41
C TRP A 69 -26.96 -5.47 1.04
N SER A 70 -27.12 -6.77 1.26
CA SER A 70 -27.24 -7.38 2.59
C SER A 70 -26.02 -7.18 3.52
N PRO A 71 -24.75 -7.10 3.04
CA PRO A 71 -23.62 -6.92 3.94
C PRO A 71 -23.66 -5.65 4.80
N GLY A 72 -24.37 -4.60 4.34
CA GLY A 72 -24.52 -3.35 5.07
C GLY A 72 -25.74 -3.24 5.97
N LYS A 73 -26.63 -4.25 6.00
CA LYS A 73 -27.98 -4.16 6.60
C LYS A 73 -28.01 -3.67 8.06
N ASN A 74 -27.03 -4.03 8.86
CA ASN A 74 -26.98 -3.70 10.27
C ASN A 74 -25.89 -2.69 10.64
N LEU A 75 -25.33 -1.99 9.66
CA LEU A 75 -24.29 -0.99 9.85
C LEU A 75 -24.89 0.42 9.78
N PRO A 76 -24.26 1.42 10.43
CA PRO A 76 -24.59 2.81 10.22
C PRO A 76 -24.47 3.19 8.74
N LEU A 77 -25.33 4.10 8.26
CA LEU A 77 -25.29 4.56 6.87
C LEU A 77 -23.92 5.15 6.54
N PRO A 78 -23.33 4.81 5.39
CA PRO A 78 -21.99 5.25 5.04
C PRO A 78 -21.99 6.67 4.49
N ASP A 79 -21.01 7.47 4.90
CA ASP A 79 -20.65 8.70 4.18
C ASP A 79 -19.75 8.38 2.99
N LEU A 80 -18.80 7.46 3.20
CA LEU A 80 -17.85 7.00 2.19
C LEU A 80 -17.88 5.47 2.06
N ILE A 81 -17.82 4.99 0.83
CA ILE A 81 -17.67 3.57 0.52
C ILE A 81 -16.41 3.42 -0.32
N ILE A 82 -15.39 2.76 0.22
CA ILE A 82 -14.05 2.67 -0.38
C ILE A 82 -13.77 1.23 -0.79
N GLY A 83 -13.22 1.04 -1.99
CA GLY A 83 -12.79 -0.28 -2.44
C GLY A 83 -11.63 -0.21 -3.43
N ALA A 84 -10.78 -1.23 -3.42
CA ALA A 84 -9.67 -1.42 -4.33
C ALA A 84 -9.82 -2.73 -5.10
N GLY A 85 -9.55 -2.69 -6.40
CA GLY A 85 -9.60 -3.85 -7.27
C GLY A 85 -10.98 -4.20 -7.81
N HIS A 86 -10.98 -4.89 -8.97
CA HIS A 86 -12.18 -5.12 -9.78
C HIS A 86 -13.32 -5.86 -9.06
N ARG A 87 -12.99 -6.68 -8.07
CA ARG A 87 -14.00 -7.42 -7.29
C ARG A 87 -14.90 -6.53 -6.44
N THR A 88 -14.40 -5.35 -6.05
CA THR A 88 -15.15 -4.41 -5.22
C THR A 88 -16.11 -3.52 -6.02
N HIS A 89 -15.91 -3.36 -7.33
CA HIS A 89 -16.57 -2.34 -8.13
C HIS A 89 -18.10 -2.44 -8.11
N ILE A 90 -18.64 -3.60 -8.43
CA ILE A 90 -20.09 -3.78 -8.46
C ILE A 90 -20.71 -3.68 -7.04
N HIS A 91 -19.96 -4.10 -6.02
CA HIS A 91 -20.38 -3.98 -4.63
C HIS A 91 -20.39 -2.53 -4.15
N LEU A 92 -19.40 -1.71 -4.57
CA LEU A 92 -19.38 -0.26 -4.33
C LEU A 92 -20.67 0.40 -4.87
N LEU A 93 -21.02 0.08 -6.11
CA LEU A 93 -22.20 0.62 -6.77
C LEU A 93 -23.51 0.11 -6.14
N ALA A 94 -23.57 -1.17 -5.76
CA ALA A 94 -24.71 -1.77 -5.09
C ALA A 94 -24.93 -1.19 -3.68
N ALA A 95 -23.87 -1.05 -2.91
CA ALA A 95 -23.90 -0.45 -1.57
C ALA A 95 -24.36 1.01 -1.64
N ARG A 96 -23.79 1.82 -2.55
CA ARG A 96 -24.20 3.21 -2.76
C ARG A 96 -25.66 3.32 -3.18
N LYS A 97 -26.13 2.43 -4.07
CA LYS A 97 -27.53 2.44 -4.53
C LYS A 97 -28.49 2.09 -3.39
N ALA A 98 -28.10 1.18 -2.49
CA ALA A 98 -28.96 0.72 -1.40
C ALA A 98 -28.95 1.66 -0.18
N TYR A 99 -27.80 2.29 0.14
CA TYR A 99 -27.62 3.01 1.39
C TYR A 99 -27.14 4.46 1.24
N GLY A 100 -26.87 4.91 0.02
CA GLY A 100 -26.28 6.24 -0.22
C GLY A 100 -24.77 6.26 0.02
N GLY A 101 -24.25 7.43 0.36
CA GLY A 101 -22.83 7.68 0.52
C GLY A 101 -22.08 7.92 -0.80
N LYS A 102 -20.76 8.12 -0.73
CA LYS A 102 -19.90 8.37 -1.89
C LYS A 102 -19.03 7.16 -2.19
N ALA A 103 -19.13 6.63 -3.41
CA ALA A 103 -18.33 5.49 -3.87
C ALA A 103 -16.97 5.97 -4.37
N ILE A 104 -15.91 5.55 -3.67
CA ILE A 104 -14.51 5.85 -3.99
C ILE A 104 -13.82 4.57 -4.41
N VAL A 105 -13.29 4.55 -5.63
CA VAL A 105 -12.53 3.41 -6.15
C VAL A 105 -11.05 3.75 -6.20
N LEU A 106 -10.21 2.80 -5.73
CA LEU A 106 -8.77 2.89 -5.82
C LEU A 106 -8.26 2.04 -6.99
N MET A 107 -7.23 2.53 -7.67
CA MET A 107 -6.70 2.00 -8.93
C MET A 107 -7.64 2.21 -10.12
N LYS A 108 -7.12 1.97 -11.31
CA LYS A 108 -7.92 2.09 -12.54
C LYS A 108 -9.10 1.12 -12.51
N PRO A 109 -10.35 1.62 -12.55
CA PRO A 109 -11.52 0.75 -12.50
C PRO A 109 -11.70 -0.02 -13.82
N SER A 110 -12.24 -1.23 -13.72
CA SER A 110 -12.65 -2.04 -14.88
C SER A 110 -14.04 -1.66 -15.40
N LEU A 111 -14.83 -0.92 -14.61
CA LEU A 111 -16.08 -0.29 -15.00
C LEU A 111 -15.84 1.18 -15.38
N PRO A 112 -16.73 1.83 -16.14
CA PRO A 112 -16.59 3.24 -16.47
C PRO A 112 -16.40 4.10 -15.20
N ALA A 113 -15.32 4.90 -15.16
CA ALA A 113 -14.96 5.69 -13.99
C ALA A 113 -16.05 6.72 -13.61
N LEU A 114 -16.89 7.15 -14.57
CA LEU A 114 -18.06 8.01 -14.34
C LEU A 114 -19.10 7.40 -13.39
N LEU A 115 -19.09 6.09 -13.20
CA LEU A 115 -19.98 5.42 -12.27
C LEU A 115 -19.58 5.61 -10.80
N PHE A 116 -18.37 6.11 -10.51
CA PHE A 116 -17.88 6.35 -9.18
C PHE A 116 -17.85 7.86 -8.87
N ASP A 117 -18.04 8.22 -7.60
CA ASP A 117 -17.97 9.62 -7.17
C ASP A 117 -16.53 10.16 -7.21
N LEU A 118 -15.55 9.27 -6.99
CA LEU A 118 -14.12 9.57 -7.11
C LEU A 118 -13.35 8.30 -7.46
N SER A 119 -12.41 8.43 -8.40
CA SER A 119 -11.40 7.40 -8.70
C SER A 119 -10.02 7.91 -8.33
N ILE A 120 -9.28 7.19 -7.48
CA ILE A 120 -7.90 7.51 -7.11
C ILE A 120 -7.00 6.54 -7.87
N ILE A 121 -6.29 7.05 -8.88
CA ILE A 121 -5.59 6.23 -9.88
C ILE A 121 -4.12 6.62 -9.90
N PRO A 122 -3.17 5.67 -9.70
CA PRO A 122 -1.75 5.93 -9.88
C PRO A 122 -1.42 6.34 -11.33
N GLU A 123 -0.49 7.26 -11.52
CA GLU A 123 -0.08 7.76 -12.85
C GLU A 123 0.36 6.64 -13.80
N HIS A 124 1.02 5.60 -13.29
CA HIS A 124 1.45 4.46 -14.09
C HIS A 124 0.31 3.62 -14.68
N ASP A 125 -0.91 3.76 -14.16
CA ASP A 125 -2.12 3.12 -14.73
C ASP A 125 -2.66 3.87 -15.95
N GLN A 126 -2.07 5.01 -16.34
CA GLN A 126 -2.35 5.77 -17.56
C GLN A 126 -3.84 5.93 -17.82
N PHE A 127 -4.52 6.67 -16.97
CA PHE A 127 -5.94 6.95 -17.16
C PHE A 127 -6.13 8.22 -18.00
N HIS A 128 -6.86 8.06 -19.10
CA HIS A 128 -7.31 9.16 -19.95
C HIS A 128 -8.84 9.10 -20.05
N GLY A 129 -9.53 10.09 -19.49
CA GLY A 129 -10.99 10.09 -19.54
C GLY A 129 -11.63 11.23 -18.76
N PHE A 130 -12.91 11.48 -19.03
CA PHE A 130 -13.71 12.50 -18.35
C PHE A 130 -14.39 11.87 -17.13
N ALA A 131 -13.75 11.95 -15.98
CA ALA A 131 -14.31 11.50 -14.71
C ALA A 131 -13.69 12.29 -13.56
N ARG A 132 -14.26 12.23 -12.36
CA ARG A 132 -13.62 12.75 -11.15
C ARG A 132 -12.47 11.82 -10.77
N VAL A 133 -11.27 12.15 -11.20
CA VAL A 133 -10.06 11.38 -10.97
C VAL A 133 -9.05 12.21 -10.20
N LEU A 134 -8.50 11.61 -9.14
CA LEU A 134 -7.31 12.08 -8.46
C LEU A 134 -6.14 11.17 -8.87
N GLN A 135 -5.18 11.70 -9.61
CA GLN A 135 -3.97 10.97 -9.94
C GLN A 135 -2.95 11.04 -8.80
N THR A 136 -2.32 9.91 -8.47
CA THR A 136 -1.27 9.82 -7.46
C THR A 136 0.04 9.36 -8.11
N LYS A 137 1.18 9.88 -7.63
CA LYS A 137 2.50 9.47 -8.15
C LYS A 137 2.81 7.99 -7.93
N GLY A 138 2.15 7.36 -6.97
CA GLY A 138 2.29 5.95 -6.68
C GLY A 138 1.04 5.36 -6.07
N VAL A 139 1.11 4.08 -5.70
CA VAL A 139 0.03 3.39 -4.99
C VAL A 139 -0.06 3.89 -3.55
N LEU A 140 -1.28 4.03 -3.05
CA LEU A 140 -1.52 4.37 -1.65
C LEU A 140 -1.05 3.24 -0.74
N ASN A 141 -0.56 3.61 0.44
CA ASN A 141 -0.15 2.68 1.48
C ASN A 141 -0.28 3.35 2.86
N SER A 142 -0.13 2.57 3.92
CA SER A 142 -0.29 3.03 5.30
C SER A 142 1.01 3.60 5.92
N MET A 143 2.12 3.63 5.19
CA MET A 143 3.40 4.12 5.69
C MET A 143 3.36 5.59 6.04
N ARG A 144 4.26 6.00 6.93
CA ARG A 144 4.43 7.38 7.38
C ARG A 144 5.90 7.80 7.32
N ALA A 145 6.11 9.06 7.02
CA ALA A 145 7.41 9.70 7.15
C ALA A 145 7.70 10.03 8.63
N THR A 146 7.91 9.00 9.43
CA THR A 146 8.24 9.10 10.86
C THR A 146 9.47 8.26 11.13
N GLY A 147 10.37 8.75 11.97
CA GLY A 147 11.53 8.00 12.40
C GLY A 147 12.82 8.79 12.36
N ALA A 148 13.87 8.18 12.91
CA ALA A 148 15.19 8.80 13.05
C ALA A 148 16.07 8.65 11.79
N HIS A 149 15.77 7.67 10.92
CA HIS A 149 16.50 7.37 9.68
C HIS A 149 18.04 7.31 9.91
N HIS A 150 18.50 6.35 10.68
CA HIS A 150 19.92 6.21 11.01
C HIS A 150 20.79 5.95 9.76
N PRO A 151 21.80 6.79 9.47
CA PRO A 151 22.58 6.71 8.23
C PRO A 151 23.41 5.43 8.12
N ASN A 152 23.75 4.81 9.25
CA ASN A 152 24.50 3.55 9.31
C ASN A 152 23.63 2.29 9.26
N LYS A 153 22.32 2.42 8.99
CA LYS A 153 21.40 1.29 8.85
C LYS A 153 20.78 1.27 7.46
N ALA A 154 20.70 0.08 6.89
CA ALA A 154 20.06 -0.15 5.59
C ALA A 154 19.15 -1.39 5.66
N LEU A 155 18.01 -1.33 4.98
CA LEU A 155 17.08 -2.43 4.82
C LEU A 155 17.16 -2.95 3.37
N ILE A 156 17.25 -4.26 3.19
CA ILE A 156 17.19 -4.92 1.89
C ILE A 156 15.91 -5.75 1.85
N MET A 157 15.01 -5.44 0.93
CA MET A 157 13.72 -6.13 0.78
C MET A 157 13.70 -6.92 -0.52
N VAL A 158 13.62 -8.25 -0.41
CA VAL A 158 13.63 -9.17 -1.54
C VAL A 158 12.24 -9.69 -1.83
N GLY A 159 11.75 -9.45 -3.03
CA GLY A 159 10.49 -9.98 -3.54
C GLY A 159 10.59 -11.45 -3.94
N GLY A 160 10.11 -11.79 -5.12
CA GLY A 160 10.15 -13.17 -5.59
C GLY A 160 9.65 -13.30 -7.04
N PRO A 161 9.54 -14.51 -7.57
CA PRO A 161 9.06 -14.74 -8.92
C PRO A 161 7.74 -14.02 -9.18
N SER A 162 7.63 -13.36 -10.33
CA SER A 162 6.44 -12.63 -10.71
C SER A 162 6.08 -12.86 -12.19
N LYS A 163 4.93 -12.36 -12.61
CA LYS A 163 4.52 -12.38 -14.02
C LYS A 163 5.37 -11.46 -14.90
N HIS A 164 6.04 -10.49 -14.29
CA HIS A 164 6.71 -9.39 -14.98
C HIS A 164 8.23 -9.50 -14.93
N TYR A 165 8.78 -10.19 -13.93
CA TYR A 165 10.21 -10.30 -13.69
C TYR A 165 10.63 -11.75 -13.49
N ASP A 166 11.80 -12.10 -14.00
CA ASP A 166 12.50 -13.34 -13.68
C ASP A 166 13.19 -13.18 -12.32
N PHE A 167 13.19 -14.25 -11.53
CA PHE A 167 13.88 -14.28 -10.24
C PHE A 167 15.20 -15.02 -10.40
N ASP A 168 16.25 -14.26 -10.74
CA ASP A 168 17.62 -14.76 -10.81
C ASP A 168 18.24 -14.67 -9.41
N MET A 169 18.14 -15.76 -8.65
CA MET A 169 18.65 -15.82 -7.28
C MET A 169 20.17 -15.58 -7.19
N PRO A 170 21.03 -16.21 -8.01
CA PRO A 170 22.45 -15.94 -8.02
C PRO A 170 22.81 -14.49 -8.25
N ASP A 171 22.15 -13.82 -9.19
CA ASP A 171 22.40 -12.41 -9.49
C ASP A 171 21.95 -11.48 -8.36
N LEU A 172 20.77 -11.71 -7.77
CA LEU A 172 20.30 -10.96 -6.61
C LEU A 172 21.24 -11.11 -5.41
N ILE A 173 21.73 -12.31 -5.13
CA ILE A 173 22.70 -12.58 -4.06
C ILE A 173 23.99 -11.82 -4.34
N LYS A 174 24.47 -11.81 -5.58
CA LYS A 174 25.67 -11.07 -6.01
C LYS A 174 25.50 -9.57 -5.76
N GLN A 175 24.35 -8.98 -6.14
CA GLN A 175 24.07 -7.58 -5.90
C GLN A 175 24.07 -7.25 -4.40
N ILE A 176 23.41 -8.07 -3.58
CA ILE A 176 23.38 -7.90 -2.11
C ILE A 176 24.81 -7.98 -1.54
N LYS A 177 25.61 -8.96 -1.98
CA LYS A 177 26.98 -9.11 -1.55
C LYS A 177 27.81 -7.87 -1.88
N GLN A 178 27.71 -7.33 -3.09
CA GLN A 178 28.40 -6.11 -3.50
C GLN A 178 28.02 -4.92 -2.60
N LEU A 179 26.75 -4.71 -2.32
CA LEU A 179 26.28 -3.63 -1.43
C LEU A 179 26.89 -3.72 -0.03
N VAL A 180 26.94 -4.92 0.55
CA VAL A 180 27.45 -5.14 1.88
C VAL A 180 28.97 -4.98 1.94
N GLU A 181 29.68 -5.35 0.88
CA GLU A 181 31.14 -5.22 0.76
C GLU A 181 31.57 -3.77 0.47
N GLU A 182 30.79 -3.02 -0.33
CA GLU A 182 31.08 -1.62 -0.69
C GLU A 182 31.00 -0.66 0.51
N ASP A 183 30.09 -0.91 1.45
CA ASP A 183 29.95 -0.06 2.64
C ASP A 183 29.83 -0.90 3.91
N SER A 184 30.97 -1.35 4.40
CA SER A 184 31.08 -2.15 5.63
C SER A 184 30.78 -1.36 6.92
N SER A 185 30.61 -0.03 6.83
CA SER A 185 30.22 0.82 7.97
C SER A 185 28.73 0.74 8.30
N LYS A 186 27.93 0.26 7.35
CA LYS A 186 26.49 0.08 7.53
C LYS A 186 26.14 -1.29 8.07
N HIS A 187 25.08 -1.33 8.86
CA HIS A 187 24.41 -2.56 9.24
C HIS A 187 23.23 -2.81 8.30
N TYR A 188 23.23 -3.97 7.64
CA TYR A 188 22.21 -4.36 6.68
C TYR A 188 21.26 -5.39 7.28
N THR A 189 19.98 -5.12 7.19
CA THR A 189 18.93 -6.12 7.49
C THR A 189 18.29 -6.56 6.18
N VAL A 190 18.39 -7.86 5.85
CA VAL A 190 17.74 -8.44 4.69
C VAL A 190 16.43 -9.08 5.12
N THR A 191 15.34 -8.74 4.45
CA THR A 191 14.06 -9.43 4.63
C THR A 191 13.53 -9.98 3.31
N THR A 192 12.76 -11.06 3.41
CA THR A 192 12.15 -11.75 2.28
C THR A 192 10.65 -11.43 2.17
N SER A 193 10.04 -11.81 1.06
CA SER A 193 8.60 -11.80 0.87
C SER A 193 8.02 -13.22 0.90
N ARG A 194 6.69 -13.34 0.96
CA ARG A 194 6.01 -14.65 0.82
C ARG A 194 6.24 -15.34 -0.51
N ARG A 195 6.74 -14.61 -1.53
CA ARG A 195 7.06 -15.13 -2.86
C ARG A 195 8.52 -15.52 -3.01
N THR A 196 9.37 -15.13 -2.07
CA THR A 196 10.80 -15.47 -2.11
C THR A 196 10.97 -16.97 -1.92
N PRO A 197 11.73 -17.66 -2.78
CA PRO A 197 12.00 -19.09 -2.63
C PRO A 197 12.63 -19.42 -1.27
N ALA A 198 12.21 -20.50 -0.64
CA ALA A 198 12.67 -20.89 0.70
C ALA A 198 14.21 -21.07 0.79
N SER A 199 14.85 -21.53 -0.30
CA SER A 199 16.30 -21.71 -0.37
C SER A 199 17.09 -20.40 -0.41
N PHE A 200 16.44 -19.26 -0.66
CA PHE A 200 17.15 -17.96 -0.81
C PHE A 200 17.98 -17.59 0.41
N VAL A 201 17.44 -17.78 1.60
CA VAL A 201 18.13 -17.41 2.86
C VAL A 201 19.39 -18.26 3.07
N ASP A 202 19.28 -19.56 2.80
CA ASP A 202 20.42 -20.47 2.93
C ASP A 202 21.53 -20.18 1.91
N GLU A 203 21.16 -19.91 0.66
CA GLU A 203 22.11 -19.54 -0.39
C GLU A 203 22.77 -18.17 -0.11
N LEU A 204 22.01 -17.20 0.41
CA LEU A 204 22.53 -15.91 0.82
C LEU A 204 23.57 -16.08 1.94
N HIS A 205 23.27 -16.87 2.97
CA HIS A 205 24.21 -17.14 4.07
C HIS A 205 25.50 -17.82 3.59
N LYS A 206 25.40 -18.76 2.64
CA LYS A 206 26.58 -19.41 2.04
C LYS A 206 27.46 -18.41 1.28
N ALA A 207 26.83 -17.46 0.56
CA ALA A 207 27.54 -16.51 -0.29
C ALA A 207 28.24 -15.38 0.49
N ILE A 208 27.73 -15.02 1.66
CA ILE A 208 28.16 -13.83 2.43
C ILE A 208 28.76 -14.23 3.80
N GLN A 209 29.39 -15.40 3.93
CA GLN A 209 30.02 -15.80 5.20
C GLN A 209 31.48 -15.31 5.33
N PRO A 210 31.93 -14.96 6.55
CA PRO A 210 31.20 -14.51 7.73
C PRO A 210 31.01 -12.97 7.68
N CYS A 211 29.80 -12.47 7.63
CA CYS A 211 29.54 -11.03 7.58
C CYS A 211 28.96 -10.55 8.91
N VAL A 212 29.68 -9.70 9.63
CA VAL A 212 29.31 -9.18 10.95
C VAL A 212 28.22 -8.10 10.84
N ASN A 213 28.08 -7.47 9.67
CA ASN A 213 27.18 -6.33 9.43
C ASN A 213 25.91 -6.70 8.64
N LEU A 214 25.60 -8.00 8.50
CA LEU A 214 24.40 -8.49 7.81
C LEU A 214 23.55 -9.35 8.74
N GLU A 215 22.30 -8.97 8.88
CA GLU A 215 21.24 -9.76 9.54
C GLU A 215 20.19 -10.18 8.52
N VAL A 216 19.68 -11.41 8.61
CA VAL A 216 18.60 -11.91 7.74
C VAL A 216 17.37 -12.24 8.58
N VAL A 217 16.27 -11.56 8.32
CA VAL A 217 14.97 -11.75 8.97
C VAL A 217 13.96 -12.18 7.91
N SER A 218 13.68 -13.47 7.80
CA SER A 218 12.70 -13.99 6.86
C SER A 218 11.27 -13.52 7.20
N VAL A 219 10.40 -13.43 6.20
CA VAL A 219 9.01 -12.95 6.35
C VAL A 219 8.23 -13.70 7.43
N ASP A 220 8.49 -15.00 7.62
CA ASP A 220 7.80 -15.82 8.62
C ASP A 220 8.15 -15.42 10.06
N LYS A 221 9.28 -14.75 10.27
CA LYS A 221 9.75 -14.25 11.57
C LYS A 221 9.29 -12.80 11.83
N THR A 222 8.67 -12.15 10.85
CA THR A 222 8.19 -10.78 10.98
C THR A 222 6.74 -10.74 11.49
N LYS A 223 6.45 -9.82 12.40
CA LYS A 223 5.09 -9.50 12.84
C LYS A 223 4.47 -8.40 11.99
N SER A 224 3.18 -8.20 12.10
CA SER A 224 2.50 -7.05 11.47
C SER A 224 3.15 -5.74 11.93
N GLY A 225 3.39 -4.82 10.99
CA GLY A 225 4.04 -3.53 11.27
C GLY A 225 5.57 -3.55 11.27
N TRP A 226 6.22 -4.73 11.24
CA TRP A 226 7.68 -4.82 11.30
C TRP A 226 8.38 -4.03 10.18
N VAL A 227 7.89 -4.11 8.93
CA VAL A 227 8.47 -3.34 7.82
C VAL A 227 8.36 -1.84 8.06
N ALA A 228 7.24 -1.37 8.61
CA ALA A 228 7.08 0.05 8.95
C ALA A 228 8.03 0.50 10.05
N GLU A 229 8.27 -0.34 11.07
CA GLU A 229 9.27 -0.10 12.11
C GLU A 229 10.68 -0.01 11.52
N GLN A 230 11.05 -0.93 10.60
CA GLN A 230 12.34 -0.89 9.93
C GLN A 230 12.52 0.35 9.05
N LEU A 231 11.52 0.68 8.23
CA LEU A 231 11.56 1.86 7.37
C LEU A 231 11.61 3.18 8.16
N ALA A 232 11.11 3.20 9.40
CA ALA A 232 11.26 4.34 10.30
C ALA A 232 12.68 4.48 10.88
N ASP A 233 13.43 3.39 10.91
CA ASP A 233 14.77 3.32 11.55
C ASP A 233 15.92 3.50 10.54
N VAL A 234 15.79 3.00 9.30
CA VAL A 234 16.86 3.02 8.31
C VAL A 234 16.87 4.30 7.47
N ALA A 235 18.05 4.73 7.01
CA ALA A 235 18.18 5.83 6.06
C ALA A 235 18.10 5.37 4.60
N THR A 236 18.40 4.10 4.32
CA THR A 236 18.43 3.54 2.97
C THR A 236 17.69 2.22 2.91
N ALA A 237 16.90 2.01 1.85
CA ALA A 237 16.26 0.73 1.54
C ALA A 237 16.60 0.30 0.12
N TRP A 238 17.08 -0.95 -0.05
CA TRP A 238 17.32 -1.58 -1.33
C TRP A 238 16.24 -2.60 -1.61
N ILE A 239 15.55 -2.49 -2.74
CA ILE A 239 14.33 -3.25 -2.98
C ILE A 239 14.39 -3.90 -4.35
N SER A 240 14.05 -5.19 -4.43
CA SER A 240 13.97 -5.88 -5.71
C SER A 240 12.88 -5.30 -6.61
N GLU A 241 13.20 -5.13 -7.87
CA GLU A 241 12.40 -4.40 -8.87
C GLU A 241 10.97 -4.92 -9.05
N ASP A 242 10.74 -6.20 -8.77
CA ASP A 242 9.41 -6.84 -8.84
C ASP A 242 8.43 -6.37 -7.75
N SER A 243 8.93 -5.68 -6.73
CA SER A 243 8.18 -5.36 -5.50
C SER A 243 7.76 -3.89 -5.43
N VAL A 244 6.97 -3.45 -6.43
CA VAL A 244 6.52 -2.05 -6.59
C VAL A 244 5.86 -1.48 -5.34
N SER A 245 5.05 -2.27 -4.62
CA SER A 245 4.42 -1.82 -3.38
C SER A 245 5.45 -1.49 -2.29
N MET A 246 6.49 -2.31 -2.14
CA MET A 246 7.57 -2.07 -1.17
C MET A 246 8.37 -0.81 -1.53
N ILE A 247 8.59 -0.55 -2.82
CA ILE A 247 9.25 0.67 -3.31
C ILE A 247 8.45 1.90 -2.87
N TYR A 248 7.14 1.92 -3.12
CA TYR A 248 6.30 3.05 -2.72
C TYR A 248 6.12 3.17 -1.20
N GLU A 249 6.15 2.07 -0.47
CA GLU A 249 6.17 2.08 0.99
C GLU A 249 7.42 2.79 1.53
N ALA A 250 8.60 2.45 1.00
CA ALA A 250 9.86 3.08 1.38
C ALA A 250 9.91 4.57 0.99
N LEU A 251 9.47 4.92 -0.22
CA LEU A 251 9.36 6.31 -0.66
C LEU A 251 8.40 7.12 0.22
N THR A 252 7.27 6.54 0.61
CA THR A 252 6.30 7.18 1.51
C THR A 252 6.88 7.40 2.89
N ALA A 253 7.71 6.46 3.38
CA ALA A 253 8.45 6.59 4.63
C ALA A 253 9.62 7.59 4.54
N ARG A 254 9.89 8.16 3.36
CA ARG A 254 11.02 9.08 3.07
C ARG A 254 12.40 8.46 3.25
N VAL A 255 12.51 7.18 3.04
CA VAL A 255 13.80 6.46 2.98
C VAL A 255 14.42 6.64 1.61
N ALA A 256 15.73 6.77 1.52
CA ALA A 256 16.44 6.73 0.25
C ALA A 256 16.32 5.33 -0.35
N VAL A 257 15.83 5.24 -1.60
CA VAL A 257 15.53 3.94 -2.23
C VAL A 257 16.55 3.61 -3.30
N GLY A 258 17.19 2.44 -3.17
CA GLY A 258 17.95 1.79 -4.23
C GLY A 258 17.17 0.58 -4.79
N ILE A 259 17.44 0.21 -6.03
CA ILE A 259 16.79 -0.90 -6.71
C ILE A 259 17.78 -2.05 -6.90
N LEU A 260 17.38 -3.25 -6.49
CA LEU A 260 18.04 -4.49 -6.90
C LEU A 260 17.46 -4.86 -8.27
N ASN A 261 18.30 -4.82 -9.29
CA ASN A 261 17.89 -5.04 -10.67
C ASN A 261 17.42 -6.46 -10.91
N MET A 262 16.38 -6.60 -11.73
CA MET A 262 15.85 -7.88 -12.15
C MET A 262 15.58 -7.90 -13.66
N THR A 263 15.68 -9.08 -14.29
CA THR A 263 15.38 -9.20 -15.70
C THR A 263 13.87 -9.12 -15.93
N SER A 264 13.43 -8.10 -16.66
CA SER A 264 12.02 -7.96 -17.06
C SER A 264 11.65 -8.96 -18.14
N LYS A 265 10.55 -9.68 -17.96
CA LYS A 265 10.01 -10.64 -18.96
C LYS A 265 9.36 -9.96 -20.16
N ARG A 266 8.81 -8.78 -19.96
CA ARG A 266 8.13 -7.95 -20.98
C ARG A 266 8.15 -6.50 -20.55
N GLU A 267 8.11 -5.59 -21.51
CA GLU A 267 7.75 -4.19 -21.24
C GLU A 267 6.37 -4.16 -20.58
N SER A 268 6.35 -3.78 -19.31
CA SER A 268 5.11 -3.68 -18.54
C SER A 268 4.94 -2.25 -18.01
N ARG A 269 3.70 -1.85 -17.73
CA ARG A 269 3.41 -0.56 -17.09
C ARG A 269 4.11 -0.40 -15.75
N LEU A 270 4.38 -1.53 -15.06
CA LEU A 270 5.10 -1.55 -13.78
C LEU A 270 6.59 -1.24 -14.00
N ALA A 271 7.24 -1.89 -14.98
CA ALA A 271 8.63 -1.61 -15.34
C ALA A 271 8.78 -0.15 -15.82
N TRP A 272 7.82 0.35 -16.62
CA TRP A 272 7.81 1.76 -17.02
C TRP A 272 7.71 2.71 -15.82
N GLY A 273 6.83 2.41 -14.86
CA GLY A 273 6.65 3.20 -13.63
C GLY A 273 7.91 3.25 -12.77
N ILE A 274 8.64 2.13 -12.65
CA ILE A 274 9.92 2.08 -11.93
C ILE A 274 10.99 2.88 -12.67
N ASN A 275 11.09 2.74 -13.99
CA ASN A 275 12.03 3.50 -14.80
C ASN A 275 11.79 5.01 -14.69
N GLN A 276 10.55 5.47 -14.54
CA GLN A 276 10.22 6.87 -14.27
C GLN A 276 10.62 7.35 -12.86
N LEU A 277 10.77 6.44 -11.90
CA LEU A 277 11.23 6.77 -10.54
C LEU A 277 12.76 6.85 -10.45
N ILE A 278 13.47 6.14 -11.35
CA ILE A 278 14.94 6.08 -11.37
C ILE A 278 15.52 7.22 -12.24
N ALA A 279 14.76 7.73 -13.22
CA ALA A 279 15.14 8.85 -14.09
C ALA A 279 14.98 10.20 -13.39
#